data_e468ed193692ae7dde8113c5ac57e7a9
#
_entry.id   e468ed193692ae7dde8113c5ac57e7a9
#
_cell.length_a   1.000
_cell.length_b   1.000
_cell.length_c   1.000
_cell.angle_alpha   90.00
_cell.angle_beta   90.00
_cell.angle_gamma   90.00
#
_symmetry.space_group_name_H-M   'P 1'
#
loop_
_entity.id
_entity.type
_entity.pdbx_description
1 polymer ?
#
loop_
_entity_poly.entity_id
_entity_poly.type
_entity_poly.pdbx_seq_one_letter_code
_entity_poly.pdbx_strand_id
1 'polypeptide(L)'
;MNSRFLPIHGALLAFLLLLPTVQPSAHAQYRQSPHGIERLTNGFTAATADVSAWYDAPIYLVYLVNVYDIVPQNAKPIMIAPSDAERALARGIGVPGASSPGSLEPFTIPHMLIASRMMYTAGRTLLDDRHDPRPGFRQALGFYKALVYTQVTTQFAKNLVHRERPDRSDSKSFFSGHTSTTFAMSSYLQRELDDAILDWDAVQHTPLLRDILRAGSAAALYGWAGYVGYSRMRDQRHYLTDVIVGAAIGSLIGHFVYGQVHAAESTALPALGVAAGKNGPLLSLRMQF
;
A
#
# COMPACT_ATOMS: atom_id res chain seq x y z
N MET A 1 18.34 -6.46 -17.54
CA MET A 1 17.24 -5.79 -18.27
C MET A 1 16.89 -4.52 -17.51
N ASN A 2 17.30 -3.38 -18.04
CA ASN A 2 17.14 -2.07 -17.43
C ASN A 2 15.65 -1.67 -17.45
N SER A 3 15.08 -1.52 -16.26
CA SER A 3 13.69 -1.10 -16.06
C SER A 3 13.51 0.37 -16.44
N ARG A 4 12.97 0.62 -17.64
CA ARG A 4 12.59 1.98 -18.11
C ARG A 4 11.27 2.50 -17.50
N PHE A 5 10.83 1.97 -16.35
CA PHE A 5 9.59 2.38 -15.68
C PHE A 5 9.76 3.47 -14.61
N LEU A 6 10.97 4.04 -14.52
CA LEU A 6 11.33 5.06 -13.52
C LEU A 6 10.53 6.39 -13.51
N PRO A 7 10.03 6.93 -14.65
CA PRO A 7 9.51 8.31 -14.60
C PRO A 7 8.15 8.46 -13.92
N ILE A 8 7.31 7.43 -13.90
CA ILE A 8 5.94 7.54 -13.35
C ILE A 8 5.95 7.59 -11.83
N HIS A 9 6.82 6.80 -11.17
CA HIS A 9 6.94 6.76 -9.71
C HIS A 9 7.49 8.08 -9.15
N GLY A 10 8.51 8.63 -9.82
CA GLY A 10 9.12 9.90 -9.41
C GLY A 10 8.17 11.09 -9.56
N ALA A 11 7.37 11.13 -10.62
CA ALA A 11 6.43 12.21 -10.86
C ALA A 11 5.26 12.20 -9.86
N LEU A 12 4.70 11.03 -9.54
CA LEU A 12 3.61 10.92 -8.58
C LEU A 12 4.06 11.28 -7.16
N LEU A 13 5.28 10.89 -6.80
CA LEU A 13 5.83 11.16 -5.47
C LEU A 13 6.34 12.59 -5.34
N ALA A 14 6.96 13.17 -6.36
CA ALA A 14 7.34 14.58 -6.39
C ALA A 14 6.11 15.48 -6.27
N PHE A 15 5.00 15.08 -6.89
CA PHE A 15 3.73 15.78 -6.76
C PHE A 15 3.16 15.71 -5.33
N LEU A 16 3.28 14.56 -4.65
CA LEU A 16 2.86 14.37 -3.25
C LEU A 16 3.72 15.15 -2.25
N LEU A 17 5.02 15.32 -2.52
CA LEU A 17 5.95 16.06 -1.65
C LEU A 17 5.94 17.58 -1.86
N LEU A 18 5.48 18.04 -3.05
CA LEU A 18 5.40 19.47 -3.39
C LEU A 18 4.10 20.13 -2.94
N LEU A 19 3.13 19.34 -2.41
CA LEU A 19 1.92 19.92 -1.83
C LEU A 19 2.28 20.64 -0.52
N PRO A 20 2.01 21.94 -0.40
CA PRO A 20 2.26 22.67 0.84
C PRO A 20 1.45 22.03 1.96
N THR A 21 2.07 21.80 3.12
CA THR A 21 1.44 21.36 4.37
C THR A 21 0.54 22.45 4.98
N VAL A 22 -0.20 23.14 4.15
CA VAL A 22 -1.25 24.03 4.61
C VAL A 22 -2.42 23.14 5.00
N GLN A 23 -2.55 22.89 6.31
CA GLN A 23 -3.79 22.34 6.85
C GLN A 23 -4.90 23.37 6.67
N PRO A 24 -5.81 23.20 5.72
CA PRO A 24 -7.09 23.90 5.79
C PRO A 24 -7.84 23.26 6.96
N SER A 25 -8.39 24.09 7.85
CA SER A 25 -9.31 23.65 8.90
C SER A 25 -10.42 22.79 8.26
N ALA A 26 -10.41 21.50 8.53
CA ALA A 26 -11.07 20.46 7.76
C ALA A 26 -12.61 20.47 7.81
N HIS A 27 -13.22 21.49 8.39
CA HIS A 27 -14.68 21.64 8.51
C HIS A 27 -15.26 22.87 7.80
N ALA A 28 -14.43 23.63 7.06
CA ALA A 28 -14.91 24.78 6.33
C ALA A 28 -15.40 24.35 4.93
N GLN A 29 -16.72 24.11 4.86
CA GLN A 29 -17.53 24.37 3.68
C GLN A 29 -17.02 23.78 2.35
N TYR A 30 -17.41 22.55 2.08
CA TYR A 30 -17.57 22.09 0.70
C TYR A 30 -18.72 22.91 0.05
N ARG A 31 -18.48 24.20 -0.16
CA ARG A 31 -19.32 25.02 -1.04
C ARG A 31 -19.03 24.53 -2.45
N GLN A 32 -20.08 24.17 -3.17
CA GLN A 32 -20.04 23.83 -4.59
C GLN A 32 -19.14 24.84 -5.33
N SER A 33 -17.93 24.42 -5.64
CA SER A 33 -17.02 25.21 -6.45
C SER A 33 -17.52 25.17 -7.89
N PRO A 34 -17.67 26.30 -8.60
CA PRO A 34 -18.24 26.35 -9.95
C PRO A 34 -17.41 25.63 -11.01
N HIS A 35 -16.14 25.31 -10.73
CA HIS A 35 -15.23 24.71 -11.70
C HIS A 35 -14.78 23.30 -11.29
N GLY A 36 -14.96 22.30 -12.16
CA GLY A 36 -14.59 20.90 -11.93
C GLY A 36 -13.12 20.70 -11.55
N ILE A 37 -12.21 21.51 -12.10
CA ILE A 37 -10.76 21.47 -11.78
C ILE A 37 -10.51 21.88 -10.33
N GLU A 38 -11.18 22.90 -9.82
CA GLU A 38 -11.02 23.33 -8.42
C GLU A 38 -11.54 22.28 -7.46
N ARG A 39 -12.67 21.62 -7.77
CA ARG A 39 -13.17 20.48 -6.99
C ARG A 39 -12.19 19.32 -6.97
N LEU A 40 -11.57 19.00 -8.12
CA LEU A 40 -10.52 17.96 -8.21
C LEU A 40 -9.34 18.31 -7.30
N THR A 41 -8.83 19.53 -7.39
CA THR A 41 -7.67 19.97 -6.60
C THR A 41 -7.98 19.94 -5.11
N ASN A 42 -9.13 20.46 -4.71
CA ASN A 42 -9.56 20.49 -3.30
C ASN A 42 -9.80 19.07 -2.77
N GLY A 43 -10.46 18.21 -3.54
CA GLY A 43 -10.70 16.82 -3.15
C GLY A 43 -9.41 16.01 -3.04
N PHE A 44 -8.47 16.20 -3.97
CA PHE A 44 -7.16 15.54 -3.91
C PHE A 44 -6.34 16.02 -2.69
N THR A 45 -6.30 17.33 -2.43
CA THR A 45 -5.59 17.91 -1.30
C THR A 45 -6.19 17.42 0.02
N ALA A 46 -7.52 17.42 0.15
CA ALA A 46 -8.20 16.89 1.32
C ALA A 46 -7.92 15.39 1.52
N ALA A 47 -8.00 14.58 0.46
CA ALA A 47 -7.68 13.16 0.52
C ALA A 47 -6.22 12.90 0.92
N THR A 48 -5.29 13.73 0.43
CA THR A 48 -3.87 13.64 0.83
C THR A 48 -3.70 13.91 2.32
N ALA A 49 -4.38 14.92 2.85
CA ALA A 49 -4.35 15.22 4.29
C ALA A 49 -4.93 14.08 5.14
N ASP A 50 -6.00 13.42 4.66
CA ASP A 50 -6.62 12.28 5.36
C ASP A 50 -5.71 11.06 5.43
N VAL A 51 -4.93 10.82 4.38
CA VAL A 51 -4.07 9.63 4.26
C VAL A 51 -2.72 9.83 4.91
N SER A 52 -2.23 11.07 4.96
CA SER A 52 -0.87 11.39 5.42
C SER A 52 -0.80 11.54 6.93
N ALA A 53 0.22 10.93 7.52
CA ALA A 53 0.62 11.13 8.91
C ALA A 53 2.05 11.70 8.97
N TRP A 54 2.40 12.38 10.05
CA TRP A 54 3.72 12.99 10.20
C TRP A 54 4.88 11.97 10.08
N TYR A 55 4.64 10.74 10.49
CA TYR A 55 5.61 9.64 10.41
C TYR A 55 5.72 9.00 9.02
N ASP A 56 4.91 9.41 8.06
CA ASP A 56 5.03 8.94 6.68
C ASP A 56 6.23 9.58 5.97
N ALA A 57 6.58 10.80 6.33
CA ALA A 57 7.65 11.54 5.67
C ALA A 57 9.00 10.79 5.60
N PRO A 58 9.53 10.22 6.71
CA PRO A 58 10.74 9.41 6.63
C PRO A 58 10.59 8.15 5.78
N ILE A 59 9.40 7.53 5.76
CA ILE A 59 9.14 6.32 4.96
C ILE A 59 9.14 6.66 3.47
N TYR A 60 8.49 7.75 3.07
CA TYR A 60 8.52 8.22 1.69
C TYR A 60 9.93 8.65 1.26
N LEU A 61 10.70 9.28 2.15
CA LEU A 61 12.10 9.63 1.88
C LEU A 61 12.94 8.38 1.62
N VAL A 62 12.84 7.36 2.47
CA VAL A 62 13.53 6.07 2.28
C VAL A 62 13.07 5.39 0.99
N TYR A 63 11.79 5.43 0.67
CA TYR A 63 11.27 4.92 -0.59
C TYR A 63 11.91 5.59 -1.80
N LEU A 64 11.97 6.92 -1.81
CA LEU A 64 12.63 7.70 -2.86
C LEU A 64 14.09 7.32 -3.02
N VAL A 65 14.82 7.28 -1.92
CA VAL A 65 16.24 6.96 -1.91
C VAL A 65 16.48 5.55 -2.43
N ASN A 66 15.67 4.56 -2.02
CA ASN A 66 15.78 3.19 -2.54
C ASN A 66 15.43 3.07 -4.02
N VAL A 67 14.42 3.81 -4.50
CA VAL A 67 14.04 3.82 -5.92
C VAL A 67 15.19 4.34 -6.79
N TYR A 68 15.99 5.28 -6.26
CA TYR A 68 17.13 5.85 -6.99
C TYR A 68 18.49 5.20 -6.65
N ASP A 69 18.48 4.10 -5.91
CA ASP A 69 19.71 3.32 -5.60
C ASP A 69 20.78 4.13 -4.81
N ILE A 70 20.34 5.12 -4.02
CA ILE A 70 21.23 6.07 -3.33
C ILE A 70 21.67 5.54 -1.95
N VAL A 71 21.05 4.48 -1.42
CA VAL A 71 21.39 3.94 -0.09
C VAL A 71 22.65 3.09 -0.14
N PRO A 72 23.72 3.48 0.58
CA PRO A 72 24.92 2.65 0.69
C PRO A 72 24.59 1.30 1.34
N GLN A 73 24.95 0.21 0.70
CA GLN A 73 24.74 -1.16 1.20
C GLN A 73 25.83 -1.57 2.23
N ASN A 74 26.23 -0.68 3.13
CA ASN A 74 27.40 -0.86 3.99
C ASN A 74 27.08 -1.43 5.39
N ALA A 75 25.84 -1.83 5.66
CA ALA A 75 25.50 -2.50 6.92
C ALA A 75 26.12 -3.91 6.95
N LYS A 76 26.69 -4.32 8.09
CA LYS A 76 27.10 -5.73 8.26
C LYS A 76 25.87 -6.62 8.11
N PRO A 77 25.85 -7.54 7.15
CA PRO A 77 24.64 -8.33 6.88
C PRO A 77 24.39 -9.38 7.95
N ILE A 78 23.12 -9.60 8.24
CA ILE A 78 22.67 -10.78 9.00
C ILE A 78 22.60 -11.94 8.01
N MET A 79 23.50 -12.92 8.19
CA MET A 79 23.54 -14.12 7.34
C MET A 79 22.49 -15.13 7.81
N ILE A 80 21.45 -15.36 7.01
CA ILE A 80 20.44 -16.40 7.26
C ILE A 80 20.59 -17.49 6.19
N ALA A 81 21.13 -18.63 6.59
CA ALA A 81 21.22 -19.79 5.70
C ALA A 81 19.87 -20.53 5.63
N PRO A 82 19.45 -21.01 4.44
CA PRO A 82 18.30 -21.90 4.34
C PRO A 82 18.60 -23.25 5.00
N SER A 83 17.59 -23.86 5.62
CA SER A 83 17.69 -25.22 6.17
C SER A 83 17.78 -26.27 5.06
N ASP A 84 18.21 -27.50 5.42
CA ASP A 84 18.26 -28.59 4.45
C ASP A 84 16.87 -28.99 3.95
N ALA A 85 15.85 -28.89 4.81
CA ALA A 85 14.45 -29.11 4.43
C ALA A 85 13.97 -28.08 3.39
N GLU A 86 14.30 -26.79 3.57
CA GLU A 86 13.97 -25.76 2.60
C GLU A 86 14.70 -25.95 1.27
N ARG A 87 15.97 -26.35 1.31
CA ARG A 87 16.74 -26.67 0.09
C ARG A 87 16.14 -27.87 -0.64
N ALA A 88 15.73 -28.92 0.10
CA ALA A 88 15.08 -30.09 -0.47
C ALA A 88 13.73 -29.71 -1.14
N LEU A 89 12.91 -28.92 -0.45
CA LEU A 89 11.63 -28.43 -0.96
C LEU A 89 11.84 -27.55 -2.22
N ALA A 90 12.80 -26.62 -2.18
CA ALA A 90 13.13 -25.76 -3.31
C ALA A 90 13.59 -26.56 -4.53
N ARG A 91 14.36 -27.65 -4.35
CA ARG A 91 14.72 -28.58 -5.44
C ARG A 91 13.52 -29.38 -5.96
N GLY A 92 12.57 -29.76 -5.09
CA GLY A 92 11.39 -30.55 -5.48
C GLY A 92 10.35 -29.73 -6.24
N ILE A 93 10.17 -28.45 -5.91
CA ILE A 93 9.18 -27.56 -6.54
C ILE A 93 9.80 -26.74 -7.68
N GLY A 94 11.08 -26.38 -7.54
CA GLY A 94 11.75 -25.45 -8.44
C GLY A 94 11.97 -26.03 -9.83
N VAL A 95 11.72 -25.21 -10.84
CA VAL A 95 11.98 -25.52 -12.26
C VAL A 95 13.05 -24.56 -12.75
N PRO A 96 14.26 -25.05 -13.10
CA PRO A 96 15.33 -24.19 -13.57
C PRO A 96 14.93 -23.38 -14.83
N GLY A 97 15.17 -22.07 -14.78
CA GLY A 97 14.83 -21.18 -15.89
C GLY A 97 13.33 -20.87 -16.06
N ALA A 98 12.48 -21.35 -15.14
CA ALA A 98 11.06 -21.03 -15.22
C ALA A 98 10.79 -19.53 -15.01
N SER A 99 9.80 -19.03 -15.75
CA SER A 99 9.22 -17.70 -15.57
C SER A 99 7.69 -17.86 -15.53
N SER A 100 7.15 -17.93 -14.34
CA SER A 100 5.72 -18.15 -14.14
C SER A 100 4.94 -16.84 -14.31
N PRO A 101 3.65 -16.88 -14.72
CA PRO A 101 2.80 -15.68 -14.80
C PRO A 101 2.72 -14.89 -13.49
N GLY A 102 2.83 -15.53 -12.33
CA GLY A 102 2.91 -14.84 -11.03
C GLY A 102 4.21 -14.07 -10.79
N SER A 103 5.22 -14.20 -11.68
CA SER A 103 6.40 -13.35 -11.71
C SER A 103 6.21 -12.10 -12.58
N LEU A 104 5.16 -12.10 -13.41
CA LEU A 104 4.79 -10.96 -14.23
C LEU A 104 4.12 -9.92 -13.33
N GLU A 105 4.93 -9.02 -12.82
CA GLU A 105 4.52 -7.67 -12.50
C GLU A 105 3.63 -7.48 -11.24
N PRO A 106 4.07 -7.85 -10.04
CA PRO A 106 3.36 -7.45 -8.82
C PRO A 106 3.35 -5.93 -8.63
N PHE A 107 4.07 -5.18 -9.46
CA PHE A 107 4.10 -3.73 -9.42
C PHE A 107 3.19 -3.08 -10.45
N THR A 108 3.01 -3.67 -11.63
CA THR A 108 2.19 -3.09 -12.70
C THR A 108 0.72 -3.13 -12.34
N ILE A 109 0.19 -4.26 -11.86
CA ILE A 109 -1.23 -4.40 -11.52
C ILE A 109 -1.68 -3.39 -10.45
N PRO A 110 -0.98 -3.24 -9.29
CA PRO A 110 -1.34 -2.22 -8.31
C PRO A 110 -1.30 -0.79 -8.85
N HIS A 111 -0.29 -0.45 -9.64
CA HIS A 111 -0.18 0.90 -10.20
C HIS A 111 -1.25 1.19 -11.24
N MET A 112 -1.62 0.19 -12.07
CA MET A 112 -2.75 0.31 -12.99
C MET A 112 -4.06 0.49 -12.23
N LEU A 113 -4.27 -0.21 -11.12
CA LEU A 113 -5.45 -0.05 -10.27
C LEU A 113 -5.52 1.36 -9.66
N ILE A 114 -4.40 1.87 -9.14
CA ILE A 114 -4.33 3.24 -8.62
C ILE A 114 -4.65 4.25 -9.72
N ALA A 115 -4.01 4.13 -10.88
CA ALA A 115 -4.24 5.02 -12.01
C ALA A 115 -5.69 4.98 -12.49
N SER A 116 -6.29 3.80 -12.62
CA SER A 116 -7.70 3.65 -13.02
C SER A 116 -8.66 4.27 -12.00
N ARG A 117 -8.42 4.13 -10.70
CA ARG A 117 -9.20 4.77 -9.64
C ARG A 117 -9.09 6.29 -9.70
N MET A 118 -7.88 6.82 -9.86
CA MET A 118 -7.66 8.26 -10.00
C MET A 118 -8.34 8.82 -11.25
N MET A 119 -8.22 8.14 -12.39
CA MET A 119 -8.88 8.54 -13.64
C MET A 119 -10.40 8.48 -13.54
N TYR A 120 -10.95 7.43 -12.92
CA TYR A 120 -12.39 7.30 -12.69
C TYR A 120 -12.91 8.43 -11.80
N THR A 121 -12.25 8.70 -10.68
CA THR A 121 -12.61 9.78 -9.74
C THR A 121 -12.55 11.13 -10.44
N ALA A 122 -11.48 11.40 -11.18
CA ALA A 122 -11.33 12.64 -11.93
C ALA A 122 -12.41 12.79 -13.01
N GLY A 123 -12.65 11.75 -13.80
CA GLY A 123 -13.69 11.76 -14.84
C GLY A 123 -15.09 11.99 -14.28
N ARG A 124 -15.46 11.29 -13.20
CA ARG A 124 -16.73 11.48 -12.51
C ARG A 124 -16.89 12.93 -12.00
N THR A 125 -15.85 13.49 -11.40
CA THR A 125 -15.88 14.86 -10.88
C THR A 125 -16.04 15.90 -11.98
N LEU A 126 -15.47 15.67 -13.16
CA LEU A 126 -15.59 16.58 -14.29
C LEU A 126 -16.97 16.48 -14.98
N LEU A 127 -17.60 15.30 -14.93
CA LEU A 127 -18.88 15.02 -15.60
C LEU A 127 -20.10 15.23 -14.69
N ASP A 128 -19.92 15.16 -13.38
CA ASP A 128 -21.00 15.27 -12.39
C ASP A 128 -20.64 16.28 -11.30
N ASP A 129 -21.33 17.42 -11.31
CA ASP A 129 -21.08 18.52 -10.37
C ASP A 129 -21.42 18.17 -8.91
N ARG A 130 -22.15 17.10 -8.68
CA ARG A 130 -22.50 16.62 -7.33
C ARG A 130 -21.52 15.59 -6.79
N HIS A 131 -20.62 15.08 -7.62
CA HIS A 131 -19.66 14.07 -7.20
C HIS A 131 -18.59 14.64 -6.27
N ASP A 132 -18.44 14.07 -5.08
CA ASP A 132 -17.32 14.34 -4.18
C ASP A 132 -16.12 13.46 -4.55
N PRO A 133 -14.99 14.03 -5.02
CA PRO A 133 -13.82 13.26 -5.39
C PRO A 133 -12.97 12.77 -4.21
N ARG A 134 -13.17 13.31 -2.99
CA ARG A 134 -12.34 13.03 -1.82
C ARG A 134 -12.29 11.54 -1.45
N PRO A 135 -13.42 10.80 -1.38
CA PRO A 135 -13.38 9.37 -1.06
C PRO A 135 -12.59 8.55 -2.08
N GLY A 136 -12.79 8.81 -3.37
CA GLY A 136 -12.10 8.08 -4.45
C GLY A 136 -10.58 8.33 -4.44
N PHE A 137 -10.15 9.57 -4.25
CA PHE A 137 -8.74 9.88 -4.10
C PHE A 137 -8.15 9.28 -2.83
N ARG A 138 -8.88 9.32 -1.71
CA ARG A 138 -8.43 8.72 -0.44
C ARG A 138 -8.18 7.21 -0.59
N GLN A 139 -9.09 6.48 -1.24
CA GLN A 139 -8.92 5.05 -1.53
C GLN A 139 -7.68 4.79 -2.40
N ALA A 140 -7.47 5.56 -3.45
CA ALA A 140 -6.30 5.43 -4.32
C ALA A 140 -4.99 5.72 -3.59
N LEU A 141 -4.95 6.81 -2.82
CA LEU A 141 -3.77 7.23 -2.04
C LEU A 141 -3.47 6.28 -0.88
N GLY A 142 -4.49 5.80 -0.17
CA GLY A 142 -4.34 4.81 0.90
C GLY A 142 -3.77 3.50 0.38
N PHE A 143 -4.28 3.02 -0.74
CA PHE A 143 -3.74 1.83 -1.40
C PHE A 143 -2.27 2.03 -1.84
N TYR A 144 -1.93 3.20 -2.40
CA TYR A 144 -0.55 3.55 -2.73
C TYR A 144 0.36 3.59 -1.50
N LYS A 145 -0.12 4.15 -0.39
CA LYS A 145 0.60 4.15 0.90
C LYS A 145 0.94 2.73 1.34
N ALA A 146 0.00 1.78 1.25
CA ALA A 146 0.25 0.38 1.60
C ALA A 146 1.36 -0.24 0.73
N LEU A 147 1.41 0.09 -0.57
CA LEU A 147 2.48 -0.36 -1.46
C LEU A 147 3.83 0.22 -1.07
N VAL A 148 3.91 1.53 -0.79
CA VAL A 148 5.15 2.20 -0.37
C VAL A 148 5.69 1.57 0.91
N TYR A 149 4.84 1.39 1.93
CA TYR A 149 5.21 0.76 3.19
C TYR A 149 5.77 -0.65 2.99
N THR A 150 5.10 -1.43 2.14
CA THR A 150 5.53 -2.81 1.83
C THR A 150 6.89 -2.81 1.11
N GLN A 151 7.08 -1.90 0.16
CA GLN A 151 8.34 -1.77 -0.58
C GLN A 151 9.50 -1.39 0.34
N VAL A 152 9.32 -0.36 1.16
CA VAL A 152 10.34 0.10 2.11
C VAL A 152 10.72 -1.02 3.08
N THR A 153 9.72 -1.71 3.66
CA THR A 153 9.96 -2.81 4.60
C THR A 153 10.68 -3.97 3.91
N THR A 154 10.30 -4.30 2.68
CA THR A 154 10.95 -5.36 1.89
C THR A 154 12.40 -5.01 1.58
N GLN A 155 12.67 -3.80 1.12
CA GLN A 155 14.03 -3.37 0.80
C GLN A 155 14.91 -3.27 2.03
N PHE A 156 14.37 -2.78 3.14
CA PHE A 156 15.07 -2.77 4.42
C PHE A 156 15.49 -4.19 4.83
N ALA A 157 14.56 -5.15 4.78
CA ALA A 157 14.85 -6.54 5.10
C ALA A 157 15.92 -7.13 4.15
N LYS A 158 15.85 -6.86 2.85
CA LYS A 158 16.82 -7.35 1.86
C LYS A 158 18.21 -6.76 2.01
N ASN A 159 18.31 -5.51 2.48
CA ASN A 159 19.59 -4.87 2.75
C ASN A 159 20.20 -5.33 4.09
N LEU A 160 19.35 -5.71 5.05
CA LEU A 160 19.79 -6.18 6.36
C LEU A 160 20.11 -7.68 6.35
N VAL A 161 19.32 -8.49 5.64
CA VAL A 161 19.41 -9.95 5.59
C VAL A 161 19.96 -10.38 4.25
N HIS A 162 21.18 -10.94 4.27
CA HIS A 162 21.79 -11.55 3.10
C HIS A 162 21.48 -13.04 3.12
N ARG A 163 20.53 -13.44 2.28
CA ARG A 163 20.14 -14.83 2.08
C ARG A 163 20.24 -15.20 0.60
N GLU A 164 21.09 -16.17 0.29
CA GLU A 164 21.26 -16.65 -1.08
C GLU A 164 19.94 -17.22 -1.61
N ARG A 165 19.63 -16.94 -2.88
CA ARG A 165 18.45 -17.52 -3.54
C ARG A 165 18.66 -18.99 -3.88
N PRO A 166 17.56 -19.77 -4.08
CA PRO A 166 17.66 -21.15 -4.54
C PRO A 166 18.44 -21.31 -5.84
N ASP A 167 18.31 -20.37 -6.80
CA ASP A 167 19.04 -20.35 -8.08
C ASP A 167 20.44 -19.72 -7.99
N ARG A 168 20.87 -19.29 -6.80
CA ARG A 168 22.14 -18.63 -6.53
C ARG A 168 22.41 -17.35 -7.33
N SER A 169 21.38 -16.71 -7.86
CA SER A 169 21.52 -15.50 -8.68
C SER A 169 21.96 -14.27 -7.88
N ASP A 170 21.57 -14.17 -6.64
CA ASP A 170 21.94 -13.10 -5.70
C ASP A 170 21.67 -13.50 -4.25
N SER A 171 21.98 -12.61 -3.30
CA SER A 171 21.75 -12.80 -1.85
C SER A 171 20.54 -12.02 -1.31
N LYS A 172 19.55 -11.73 -2.15
CA LYS A 172 18.35 -10.95 -1.78
C LYS A 172 17.09 -11.82 -1.71
N SER A 173 17.20 -13.06 -1.18
CA SER A 173 16.08 -13.97 -1.07
C SER A 173 15.08 -13.53 0.01
N PHE A 174 15.54 -13.09 1.19
CA PHE A 174 14.67 -12.83 2.34
C PHE A 174 14.21 -11.36 2.38
N PHE A 175 12.93 -11.14 2.57
CA PHE A 175 11.79 -11.96 2.26
C PHE A 175 11.27 -11.65 0.85
N SER A 176 10.30 -12.44 0.36
CA SER A 176 9.78 -12.30 -1.00
C SER A 176 9.01 -11.00 -1.22
N GLY A 177 9.56 -10.09 -2.02
CA GLY A 177 8.91 -8.81 -2.34
C GLY A 177 7.66 -8.97 -3.20
N HIS A 178 7.64 -9.91 -4.14
CA HIS A 178 6.44 -10.22 -4.94
C HIS A 178 5.29 -10.68 -4.04
N THR A 179 5.60 -11.61 -3.13
CA THR A 179 4.60 -12.14 -2.19
C THR A 179 4.10 -11.05 -1.24
N SER A 180 5.01 -10.29 -0.62
CA SER A 180 4.60 -9.24 0.34
C SER A 180 3.74 -8.17 -0.33
N THR A 181 4.10 -7.72 -1.53
CA THR A 181 3.31 -6.73 -2.27
C THR A 181 1.92 -7.27 -2.63
N THR A 182 1.84 -8.51 -3.13
CA THR A 182 0.53 -9.08 -3.53
C THR A 182 -0.34 -9.34 -2.31
N PHE A 183 0.21 -9.82 -1.19
CA PHE A 183 -0.55 -9.99 0.05
C PHE A 183 -0.98 -8.67 0.68
N ALA A 184 -0.15 -7.61 0.63
CA ALA A 184 -0.54 -6.29 1.10
C ALA A 184 -1.71 -5.72 0.27
N MET A 185 -1.61 -5.86 -1.05
CA MET A 185 -2.68 -5.50 -1.98
C MET A 185 -3.97 -6.27 -1.68
N SER A 186 -3.88 -7.60 -1.57
CA SER A 186 -5.04 -8.46 -1.31
C SER A 186 -5.71 -8.13 0.01
N SER A 187 -4.92 -7.90 1.06
CA SER A 187 -5.44 -7.56 2.39
C SER A 187 -6.11 -6.20 2.42
N TYR A 188 -5.54 -5.20 1.76
CA TYR A 188 -6.14 -3.87 1.66
C TYR A 188 -7.46 -3.92 0.87
N LEU A 189 -7.44 -4.54 -0.32
CA LEU A 189 -8.62 -4.66 -1.19
C LEU A 189 -9.73 -5.51 -0.57
N GLN A 190 -9.37 -6.56 0.18
CA GLN A 190 -10.36 -7.38 0.88
C GLN A 190 -11.16 -6.55 1.89
N ARG A 191 -10.51 -5.65 2.61
CA ARG A 191 -11.19 -4.75 3.55
C ARG A 191 -12.10 -3.77 2.83
N GLU A 192 -11.65 -3.17 1.73
CA GLU A 192 -12.50 -2.30 0.91
C GLU A 192 -13.73 -3.04 0.35
N LEU A 193 -13.53 -4.28 -0.12
CA LEU A 193 -14.64 -5.08 -0.63
C LEU A 193 -15.59 -5.52 0.47
N ASP A 194 -15.07 -5.87 1.65
CA ASP A 194 -15.90 -6.21 2.81
C ASP A 194 -16.81 -5.04 3.20
N ASP A 195 -16.25 -3.82 3.29
CA ASP A 195 -17.04 -2.64 3.63
C ASP A 195 -18.08 -2.33 2.53
N ALA A 196 -17.67 -2.37 1.26
CA ALA A 196 -18.60 -2.17 0.13
C ALA A 196 -19.72 -3.22 0.07
N ILE A 197 -19.43 -4.48 0.40
CA ILE A 197 -20.42 -5.55 0.45
C ILE A 197 -21.40 -5.32 1.63
N LEU A 198 -20.89 -4.88 2.78
CA LEU A 198 -21.72 -4.61 3.96
C LEU A 198 -22.64 -3.39 3.76
N ASP A 199 -22.20 -2.41 2.99
CA ASP A 199 -22.96 -1.19 2.68
C ASP A 199 -23.98 -1.39 1.54
N TRP A 200 -23.95 -2.52 0.84
CA TRP A 200 -24.81 -2.76 -0.30
C TRP A 200 -26.20 -3.25 0.14
N ASP A 201 -27.24 -2.42 -0.06
CA ASP A 201 -28.62 -2.66 0.37
C ASP A 201 -29.16 -4.05 -0.03
N ALA A 202 -28.88 -4.49 -1.27
CA ALA A 202 -29.33 -5.80 -1.75
C ALA A 202 -28.76 -6.99 -0.94
N VAL A 203 -27.62 -6.79 -0.30
CA VAL A 203 -26.90 -7.81 0.48
C VAL A 203 -27.27 -7.77 1.96
N GLN A 204 -27.64 -6.58 2.47
CA GLN A 204 -28.01 -6.41 3.89
C GLN A 204 -29.13 -7.34 4.34
N HIS A 205 -30.10 -7.59 3.47
CA HIS A 205 -31.26 -8.45 3.74
C HIS A 205 -31.06 -9.92 3.31
N THR A 206 -29.87 -10.28 2.79
CA THR A 206 -29.57 -11.63 2.29
C THR A 206 -28.24 -12.14 2.86
N PRO A 207 -28.24 -12.66 4.12
CA PRO A 207 -27.00 -13.08 4.79
C PRO A 207 -26.16 -14.08 4.01
N LEU A 208 -26.82 -15.06 3.36
CA LEU A 208 -26.12 -16.06 2.53
C LEU A 208 -25.37 -15.42 1.36
N LEU A 209 -25.99 -14.47 0.65
CA LEU A 209 -25.34 -13.77 -0.46
C LEU A 209 -24.16 -12.95 0.03
N ARG A 210 -24.33 -12.26 1.15
CA ARG A 210 -23.24 -11.51 1.81
C ARG A 210 -22.04 -12.39 2.10
N ASP A 211 -22.28 -13.55 2.74
CA ASP A 211 -21.20 -14.45 3.15
C ASP A 211 -20.52 -15.10 1.92
N ILE A 212 -21.28 -15.45 0.88
CA ILE A 212 -20.73 -15.93 -0.39
C ILE A 212 -19.85 -14.86 -1.07
N LEU A 213 -20.29 -13.62 -1.13
CA LEU A 213 -19.53 -12.53 -1.76
C LEU A 213 -18.23 -12.25 -0.99
N ARG A 214 -18.30 -12.20 0.34
CA ARG A 214 -17.12 -12.00 1.20
C ARG A 214 -16.13 -13.16 1.09
N ALA A 215 -16.61 -14.41 1.17
CA ALA A 215 -15.76 -15.58 1.04
C ALA A 215 -15.19 -15.70 -0.38
N GLY A 216 -15.99 -15.41 -1.41
CA GLY A 216 -15.56 -15.44 -2.80
C GLY A 216 -14.49 -14.39 -3.12
N SER A 217 -14.66 -13.16 -2.65
CA SER A 217 -13.65 -12.09 -2.80
C SER A 217 -12.35 -12.44 -2.09
N ALA A 218 -12.44 -12.96 -0.84
CA ALA A 218 -11.26 -13.42 -0.10
C ALA A 218 -10.54 -14.55 -0.84
N ALA A 219 -11.28 -15.55 -1.29
CA ALA A 219 -10.71 -16.68 -2.04
C ALA A 219 -10.00 -16.23 -3.33
N ALA A 220 -10.59 -15.29 -4.07
CA ALA A 220 -10.00 -14.75 -5.28
C ALA A 220 -8.71 -13.96 -5.00
N LEU A 221 -8.75 -13.02 -4.04
CA LEU A 221 -7.60 -12.16 -3.72
C LEU A 221 -6.45 -12.94 -3.09
N TYR A 222 -6.73 -13.73 -2.05
CA TYR A 222 -5.69 -14.51 -1.38
C TYR A 222 -5.27 -15.75 -2.17
N GLY A 223 -6.15 -16.31 -3.00
CA GLY A 223 -5.80 -17.37 -3.96
C GLY A 223 -4.79 -16.87 -4.98
N TRP A 224 -5.01 -15.68 -5.55
CA TRP A 224 -4.03 -15.03 -6.42
C TRP A 224 -2.71 -14.75 -5.68
N ALA A 225 -2.75 -14.18 -4.48
CA ALA A 225 -1.55 -13.89 -3.69
C ALA A 225 -0.77 -15.17 -3.35
N GLY A 226 -1.47 -16.26 -3.00
CA GLY A 226 -0.88 -17.57 -2.77
C GLY A 226 -0.23 -18.14 -4.03
N TYR A 227 -0.90 -18.01 -5.19
CA TYR A 227 -0.31 -18.42 -6.47
C TYR A 227 0.97 -17.62 -6.80
N VAL A 228 0.98 -16.31 -6.56
CA VAL A 228 2.20 -15.50 -6.72
C VAL A 228 3.32 -16.04 -5.82
N GLY A 229 3.03 -16.30 -4.53
CA GLY A 229 4.00 -16.88 -3.61
C GLY A 229 4.54 -18.23 -4.10
N TYR A 230 3.66 -19.14 -4.55
CA TYR A 230 4.05 -20.41 -5.13
C TYR A 230 4.93 -20.24 -6.38
N SER A 231 4.58 -19.30 -7.27
CA SER A 231 5.35 -19.03 -8.47
C SER A 231 6.78 -18.62 -8.17
N ARG A 232 7.01 -17.90 -7.06
CA ARG A 232 8.37 -17.50 -6.64
C ARG A 232 9.23 -18.69 -6.23
N MET A 233 8.62 -19.70 -5.60
CA MET A 233 9.32 -20.95 -5.27
C MET A 233 9.60 -21.77 -6.53
N ARG A 234 8.61 -21.90 -7.42
CA ARG A 234 8.75 -22.60 -8.70
C ARG A 234 9.84 -22.00 -9.58
N ASP A 235 9.92 -20.68 -9.62
CA ASP A 235 10.94 -19.93 -10.39
C ASP A 235 12.32 -19.89 -9.67
N GLN A 236 12.50 -20.64 -8.59
CA GLN A 236 13.72 -20.73 -7.79
C GLN A 236 14.24 -19.36 -7.28
N ARG A 237 13.33 -18.40 -7.04
CA ARG A 237 13.67 -17.06 -6.56
C ARG A 237 13.66 -16.96 -5.04
N HIS A 238 12.82 -17.76 -4.38
CA HIS A 238 12.58 -17.69 -2.93
C HIS A 238 12.37 -19.07 -2.31
N TYR A 239 12.75 -19.22 -1.05
CA TYR A 239 12.39 -20.38 -0.23
C TYR A 239 10.99 -20.22 0.37
N LEU A 240 10.43 -21.31 0.91
CA LEU A 240 9.10 -21.30 1.52
C LEU A 240 8.98 -20.27 2.64
N THR A 241 9.99 -20.18 3.53
CA THR A 241 9.97 -19.21 4.63
C THR A 241 10.01 -17.77 4.15
N ASP A 242 10.71 -17.46 3.05
CA ASP A 242 10.70 -16.13 2.45
C ASP A 242 9.30 -15.74 1.97
N VAL A 243 8.57 -16.72 1.45
CA VAL A 243 7.18 -16.56 0.97
C VAL A 243 6.23 -16.39 2.16
N ILE A 244 6.32 -17.23 3.19
CA ILE A 244 5.46 -17.15 4.38
C ILE A 244 5.65 -15.82 5.11
N VAL A 245 6.91 -15.41 5.35
CA VAL A 245 7.20 -14.14 6.01
C VAL A 245 6.74 -12.96 5.15
N GLY A 246 6.98 -13.02 3.83
CA GLY A 246 6.48 -12.02 2.90
C GLY A 246 4.94 -11.89 2.92
N ALA A 247 4.22 -13.02 2.95
CA ALA A 247 2.77 -13.05 3.05
C ALA A 247 2.29 -12.42 4.37
N ALA A 248 2.89 -12.81 5.50
CA ALA A 248 2.52 -12.28 6.81
C ALA A 248 2.76 -10.76 6.93
N ILE A 249 3.96 -10.30 6.56
CA ILE A 249 4.31 -8.87 6.61
C ILE A 249 3.43 -8.06 5.65
N GLY A 250 3.22 -8.54 4.42
CA GLY A 250 2.35 -7.88 3.46
C GLY A 250 0.92 -7.75 3.98
N SER A 251 0.34 -8.84 4.52
CA SER A 251 -1.00 -8.82 5.09
C SER A 251 -1.13 -7.84 6.26
N LEU A 252 -0.15 -7.84 7.17
CA LEU A 252 -0.13 -6.90 8.31
C LEU A 252 -0.09 -5.45 7.85
N ILE A 253 0.75 -5.12 6.85
CA ILE A 253 0.84 -3.77 6.32
C ILE A 253 -0.46 -3.36 5.63
N GLY A 254 -1.05 -4.24 4.80
CA GLY A 254 -2.32 -3.95 4.12
C GLY A 254 -3.44 -3.64 5.12
N HIS A 255 -3.61 -4.48 6.14
CA HIS A 255 -4.60 -4.25 7.21
C HIS A 255 -4.30 -2.99 8.03
N PHE A 256 -3.05 -2.77 8.42
CA PHE A 256 -2.65 -1.62 9.20
C PHE A 256 -2.94 -0.30 8.48
N VAL A 257 -2.50 -0.18 7.23
CA VAL A 257 -2.69 1.04 6.44
C VAL A 257 -4.18 1.26 6.14
N TYR A 258 -4.94 0.19 5.83
CA TYR A 258 -6.38 0.31 5.67
C TYR A 258 -7.04 0.88 6.93
N GLY A 259 -6.71 0.30 8.10
CA GLY A 259 -7.23 0.78 9.39
C GLY A 259 -6.91 2.25 9.64
N GLN A 260 -5.67 2.70 9.35
CA GLN A 260 -5.27 4.09 9.52
C GLN A 260 -6.06 5.06 8.63
N VAL A 261 -6.24 4.70 7.35
CA VAL A 261 -6.93 5.55 6.37
C VAL A 261 -8.42 5.68 6.70
N HIS A 262 -9.04 4.65 7.26
CA HIS A 262 -10.47 4.62 7.55
C HIS A 262 -10.79 5.00 9.01
N ALA A 263 -9.87 4.80 9.97
CA ALA A 263 -10.04 5.28 11.34
C ALA A 263 -10.06 6.82 11.45
N ALA A 264 -9.44 7.52 10.50
CA ALA A 264 -9.51 8.98 10.43
C ALA A 264 -10.94 9.53 10.23
N GLU A 265 -11.88 8.68 9.82
CA GLU A 265 -13.32 9.04 9.77
C GLU A 265 -14.02 8.93 11.13
N SER A 266 -13.55 8.04 12.01
CA SER A 266 -14.23 7.74 13.27
C SER A 266 -13.60 8.39 14.50
N THR A 267 -12.37 8.90 14.38
CA THR A 267 -11.66 9.50 15.52
C THR A 267 -10.96 10.78 15.07
N ALA A 268 -11.43 11.90 15.60
CA ALA A 268 -10.58 13.09 15.64
C ALA A 268 -9.32 12.71 16.44
N LEU A 269 -8.18 12.56 15.75
CA LEU A 269 -6.89 12.32 16.40
C LEU A 269 -6.67 13.37 17.50
N PRO A 270 -5.99 13.01 18.60
CA PRO A 270 -5.66 13.98 19.62
C PRO A 270 -4.93 15.15 18.96
N ALA A 271 -5.59 16.28 18.87
CA ALA A 271 -5.02 17.47 18.27
C ALA A 271 -4.17 18.18 19.32
N LEU A 272 -2.86 18.26 19.07
CA LEU A 272 -2.00 19.13 19.82
C LEU A 272 -2.22 20.55 19.25
N GLY A 273 -2.87 21.41 20.02
CA GLY A 273 -3.10 22.80 19.68
C GLY A 273 -2.22 23.72 20.54
N VAL A 274 -1.61 24.72 19.91
CA VAL A 274 -0.99 25.83 20.61
C VAL A 274 -1.95 27.01 20.51
N ALA A 275 -2.52 27.43 21.62
CA ALA A 275 -3.38 28.61 21.70
C ALA A 275 -2.63 29.73 22.42
N ALA A 276 -2.80 30.97 21.95
CA ALA A 276 -2.31 32.14 22.66
C ALA A 276 -3.23 32.42 23.86
N GLY A 277 -2.76 32.10 25.06
CA GLY A 277 -3.44 32.47 26.30
C GLY A 277 -2.99 33.86 26.79
N LYS A 278 -3.81 34.48 27.63
CA LYS A 278 -3.49 35.80 28.24
C LYS A 278 -2.15 35.85 29.02
N ASN A 279 -1.62 34.71 29.40
CA ASN A 279 -0.39 34.58 30.20
C ASN A 279 0.71 33.76 29.50
N GLY A 280 0.65 33.59 28.18
CA GLY A 280 1.63 32.83 27.40
C GLY A 280 0.99 31.71 26.55
N PRO A 281 1.79 30.99 25.76
CA PRO A 281 1.29 29.92 24.92
C PRO A 281 0.75 28.76 25.79
N LEU A 282 -0.48 28.35 25.50
CA LEU A 282 -1.14 27.18 26.10
C LEU A 282 -1.01 26.00 25.17
N LEU A 283 -0.44 24.92 25.65
CA LEU A 283 -0.43 23.64 24.96
C LEU A 283 -1.76 22.93 25.31
N SER A 284 -2.62 22.69 24.33
CA SER A 284 -3.84 21.93 24.51
C SER A 284 -3.73 20.58 23.84
N LEU A 285 -3.97 19.49 24.60
CA LEU A 285 -4.16 18.15 24.08
C LEU A 285 -5.66 17.86 24.14
N ARG A 286 -6.29 17.72 22.95
CA ARG A 286 -7.70 17.34 22.87
C ARG A 286 -7.78 15.85 22.57
N MET A 287 -8.20 15.05 23.55
CA MET A 287 -8.54 13.65 23.36
C MET A 287 -10.06 13.53 23.35
N GLN A 288 -10.63 12.91 22.31
CA GLN A 288 -12.03 12.45 22.32
C GLN A 288 -11.99 10.96 22.66
N PHE A 289 -12.76 10.60 23.70
CA PHE A 289 -12.98 9.22 24.11
C PHE A 289 -14.26 8.70 23.51
#